data_bd12d6cc73dc106753f54cb5905ac056
#
_entry.id   bd12d6cc73dc106753f54cb5905ac056
#
_cell.length_a   1.000
_cell.length_b   1.000
_cell.length_c   1.000
_cell.angle_alpha   90.00
_cell.angle_beta   90.00
_cell.angle_gamma   90.00
#
_symmetry.space_group_name_H-M   'P 1'
#
loop_
_entity.id
_entity.type
_entity.pdbx_description
1 polymer ?
#
loop_
_entity_poly.entity_id
_entity_poly.type
_entity_poly.pdbx_seq_one_letter_code
_entity_poly.pdbx_strand_id
1 'polypeptide(L)'
;MHRQLRSGLTIWILLLMMAATLSASPFEKFEYASRRQKLMDKIPDGLAIILGSQLRVTYNEHYQNNDFMYFTGVEIPNAILIIDGIRKECTLFFTISERGARNEGISLDLVRHPRKVTGIKNVLPIEQFTPHLNILAAETQVFYTSFKPEELMRECTNEKFVILQRTMIQSEWDGRLTRELQFVERLRERFPKVEVRDCSHMIWDLRIIKSSAEIALLRKAARIAVKAHIELMRSTRVGMHEYELAALYEYLVKKEGAQDLSYYMLICSGENHPYLHYYKHDRILQDGDFLVIDVGPDLSYYDIDITISYPVNGKFTARQREVYEAAKAVHEANMSVYRPGLTGEEVREEVKQILTEQGFDLSRDIFQGRAMQGGFGHYVGMAVHDVGGGPNALKPGMVFANEPFVVFPEENLGVRVEDTILITHDGCENLTAGIPREVEEIEALMKKPGIIQVLKKSGLY
;
A
#
# COMPACT_ATOMS: atom_id res chain seq x y z
N MET A 1 -33.84 34.70 -33.20
CA MET A 1 -32.37 34.74 -33.10
C MET A 1 -31.82 34.57 -31.70
N HIS A 2 -32.53 33.96 -30.71
CA HIS A 2 -32.10 33.84 -29.30
C HIS A 2 -31.98 32.40 -28.76
N ARG A 3 -31.96 31.38 -29.64
CA ARG A 3 -31.86 29.96 -29.19
C ARG A 3 -30.51 29.26 -29.47
N GLN A 4 -29.60 29.87 -30.22
CA GLN A 4 -28.31 29.24 -30.58
C GLN A 4 -27.11 29.66 -29.71
N LEU A 5 -27.27 30.68 -28.84
CA LEU A 5 -26.17 31.15 -27.96
C LEU A 5 -26.04 30.43 -26.62
N ARG A 6 -27.05 29.61 -26.22
CA ARG A 6 -26.99 28.85 -24.96
C ARG A 6 -26.30 27.45 -25.06
N SER A 7 -26.23 26.88 -26.26
CA SER A 7 -25.59 25.58 -26.49
C SER A 7 -24.05 25.65 -26.57
N GLY A 8 -23.50 26.78 -27.00
CA GLY A 8 -22.06 26.99 -27.09
C GLY A 8 -21.37 27.14 -25.73
N LEU A 9 -22.01 27.80 -24.77
CA LEU A 9 -21.41 28.06 -23.44
C LEU A 9 -21.37 26.81 -22.56
N THR A 10 -22.35 25.92 -22.70
CA THR A 10 -22.40 24.65 -21.93
C THR A 10 -21.36 23.64 -22.42
N ILE A 11 -21.05 23.64 -23.72
CA ILE A 11 -20.01 22.78 -24.31
C ILE A 11 -18.60 23.24 -23.89
N TRP A 12 -18.37 24.56 -23.77
CA TRP A 12 -17.09 25.10 -23.32
C TRP A 12 -16.84 24.86 -21.84
N ILE A 13 -17.86 24.86 -20.99
CA ILE A 13 -17.72 24.52 -19.55
C ILE A 13 -17.46 23.01 -19.38
N LEU A 14 -18.07 22.14 -20.21
CA LEU A 14 -17.78 20.69 -20.21
C LEU A 14 -16.38 20.36 -20.78
N LEU A 15 -15.88 21.11 -21.75
CA LEU A 15 -14.53 20.95 -22.29
C LEU A 15 -13.44 21.47 -21.36
N LEU A 16 -13.73 22.48 -20.52
CA LEU A 16 -12.80 22.96 -19.48
C LEU A 16 -12.70 22.00 -18.28
N MET A 17 -13.69 21.12 -18.05
CA MET A 17 -13.61 20.09 -17.02
C MET A 17 -12.92 18.78 -17.48
N MET A 18 -12.67 18.60 -18.78
CA MET A 18 -12.00 17.40 -19.33
C MET A 18 -10.49 17.55 -19.55
N ALA A 19 -9.89 18.70 -19.22
CA ALA A 19 -8.47 18.94 -19.46
C ALA A 19 -7.57 18.87 -18.20
N ALA A 20 -8.00 18.15 -17.15
CA ALA A 20 -7.25 18.05 -15.90
C ALA A 20 -7.09 16.60 -15.44
N THR A 21 -6.47 15.74 -16.25
CA THR A 21 -6.01 14.42 -15.79
C THR A 21 -4.68 14.04 -16.43
N LEU A 22 -3.63 14.79 -16.08
CA LEU A 22 -2.26 14.32 -16.18
C LEU A 22 -1.64 14.55 -14.80
N SER A 23 -1.57 13.48 -14.03
CA SER A 23 -0.77 13.33 -12.81
C SER A 23 -0.69 14.59 -11.93
N ALA A 24 -1.81 15.05 -11.43
CA ALA A 24 -1.80 15.92 -10.26
C ALA A 24 -1.43 15.07 -9.05
N SER A 25 -0.42 15.48 -8.30
CA SER A 25 -0.10 14.89 -6.99
C SER A 25 -1.38 14.69 -6.17
N PRO A 26 -1.54 13.56 -5.46
CA PRO A 26 -2.76 13.27 -4.71
C PRO A 26 -3.04 14.26 -3.58
N PHE A 27 -2.02 14.99 -3.16
CA PHE A 27 -2.10 15.94 -2.05
C PHE A 27 -1.73 17.36 -2.48
N GLU A 28 -2.25 18.32 -1.74
CA GLU A 28 -1.84 19.71 -1.83
C GLU A 28 -0.37 19.87 -1.40
N LYS A 29 0.34 20.84 -1.98
CA LYS A 29 1.77 21.08 -1.71
C LYS A 29 2.07 21.33 -0.22
N PHE A 30 1.11 21.85 0.50
CA PHE A 30 1.21 22.07 1.94
C PHE A 30 1.44 20.74 2.69
N GLU A 31 0.82 19.65 2.27
CA GLU A 31 1.01 18.33 2.89
C GLU A 31 2.49 17.91 2.82
N TYR A 32 3.08 17.96 1.63
CA TYR A 32 4.50 17.63 1.45
C TYR A 32 5.45 18.58 2.18
N ALA A 33 5.11 19.87 2.23
CA ALA A 33 5.88 20.87 2.98
C ALA A 33 5.84 20.58 4.48
N SER A 34 4.68 20.20 5.02
CA SER A 34 4.51 19.81 6.42
C SER A 34 5.36 18.58 6.77
N ARG A 35 5.37 17.56 5.91
CA ARG A 35 6.19 16.35 6.09
C ARG A 35 7.69 16.69 6.12
N ARG A 36 8.17 17.52 5.19
CA ARG A 36 9.56 18.00 5.18
C ARG A 36 9.89 18.78 6.46
N GLN A 37 8.99 19.66 6.92
CA GLN A 37 9.18 20.41 8.17
C GLN A 37 9.32 19.49 9.37
N LYS A 38 8.45 18.48 9.49
CA LYS A 38 8.52 17.48 10.57
C LYS A 38 9.85 16.73 10.60
N LEU A 39 10.42 16.41 9.42
CA LEU A 39 11.76 15.80 9.37
C LEU A 39 12.84 16.79 9.75
N MET A 40 12.78 18.05 9.28
CA MET A 40 13.73 19.10 9.69
C MET A 40 13.79 19.29 11.21
N ASP A 41 12.66 19.13 11.88
CA ASP A 41 12.58 19.29 13.34
C ASP A 41 13.21 18.09 14.09
N LYS A 42 13.28 16.91 13.45
CA LYS A 42 13.96 15.73 13.98
C LYS A 42 15.48 15.74 13.76
N ILE A 43 16.01 16.56 12.83
CA ILE A 43 17.43 16.62 12.45
C ILE A 43 18.02 18.04 12.59
N PRO A 44 17.90 18.71 13.75
CA PRO A 44 18.34 20.08 13.91
C PRO A 44 19.86 20.28 13.80
N ASP A 45 20.63 19.22 13.84
CA ASP A 45 22.10 19.14 13.80
C ASP A 45 22.68 18.75 12.43
N GLY A 46 21.83 18.51 11.41
CA GLY A 46 22.29 17.99 10.13
C GLY A 46 21.33 18.20 8.96
N LEU A 47 21.60 17.48 7.90
CA LEU A 47 20.76 17.46 6.72
C LEU A 47 20.47 16.02 6.28
N ALA A 48 19.25 15.78 5.78
CA ALA A 48 18.84 14.50 5.21
C ALA A 48 18.97 14.51 3.68
N ILE A 49 19.53 13.44 3.13
CA ILE A 49 19.66 13.19 1.69
C ILE A 49 18.76 12.04 1.34
N ILE A 50 17.69 12.31 0.61
CA ILE A 50 16.68 11.34 0.20
C ILE A 50 16.84 11.04 -1.29
N LEU A 51 17.08 9.78 -1.61
CA LEU A 51 17.29 9.34 -2.99
C LEU A 51 15.93 9.00 -3.64
N GLY A 52 15.68 9.58 -4.83
CA GLY A 52 14.62 9.09 -5.72
C GLY A 52 15.04 7.79 -6.39
N SER A 53 14.07 7.04 -6.95
CA SER A 53 14.33 5.80 -7.67
C SER A 53 15.16 6.05 -8.93
N GLN A 54 15.87 5.02 -9.38
CA GLN A 54 16.61 5.08 -10.65
C GLN A 54 15.65 4.92 -11.83
N LEU A 55 16.04 5.50 -12.97
CA LEU A 55 15.34 5.21 -14.21
C LEU A 55 15.42 3.71 -14.50
N ARG A 56 14.27 3.09 -14.68
CA ARG A 56 14.23 1.66 -15.03
C ARG A 56 14.73 1.45 -16.46
N VAL A 57 15.46 0.37 -16.63
CA VAL A 57 15.93 -0.06 -17.94
C VAL A 57 14.80 -0.83 -18.62
N THR A 58 14.57 -0.55 -19.90
CA THR A 58 13.55 -1.21 -20.72
C THR A 58 12.11 -0.73 -20.50
N TYR A 59 11.12 -1.48 -21.00
CA TYR A 59 9.69 -1.12 -21.04
C TYR A 59 8.96 -1.34 -19.69
N ASN A 60 9.64 -1.15 -18.57
CA ASN A 60 9.00 -1.19 -17.26
C ASN A 60 8.49 0.20 -16.88
N GLU A 61 7.32 0.26 -16.25
CA GLU A 61 6.79 1.48 -15.69
C GLU A 61 7.73 2.04 -14.62
N HIS A 62 7.85 3.37 -14.55
CA HIS A 62 8.66 4.04 -13.53
C HIS A 62 7.82 4.23 -12.28
N TYR A 63 8.31 3.70 -11.16
CA TYR A 63 7.77 3.94 -9.83
C TYR A 63 8.79 4.68 -8.98
N GLN A 64 8.34 5.66 -8.24
CA GLN A 64 9.19 6.43 -7.35
C GLN A 64 9.43 5.67 -6.04
N ASN A 65 10.58 5.91 -5.41
CA ASN A 65 10.84 5.47 -4.05
C ASN A 65 9.82 6.13 -3.10
N ASN A 66 9.13 5.33 -2.29
CA ASN A 66 8.07 5.77 -1.41
C ASN A 66 8.50 6.89 -0.46
N ASP A 67 9.70 6.83 0.13
CA ASP A 67 10.20 7.89 1.00
C ASP A 67 10.42 9.21 0.23
N PHE A 68 10.93 9.13 -1.01
CA PHE A 68 11.08 10.32 -1.85
C PHE A 68 9.72 10.88 -2.27
N MET A 69 8.78 10.00 -2.67
CA MET A 69 7.41 10.38 -3.00
C MET A 69 6.68 11.02 -1.81
N TYR A 70 6.89 10.48 -0.59
CA TYR A 70 6.33 11.00 0.65
C TYR A 70 6.70 12.46 0.92
N PHE A 71 7.92 12.88 0.55
CA PHE A 71 8.39 14.25 0.75
C PHE A 71 8.19 15.18 -0.44
N THR A 72 8.00 14.66 -1.65
CA THR A 72 8.02 15.49 -2.87
C THR A 72 6.72 15.47 -3.67
N GLY A 73 6.01 14.36 -3.66
CA GLY A 73 4.82 14.14 -4.48
C GLY A 73 5.10 14.09 -5.99
N VAL A 74 6.33 13.77 -6.41
CA VAL A 74 6.70 13.77 -7.83
C VAL A 74 7.49 12.53 -8.26
N GLU A 75 7.17 12.04 -9.44
CA GLU A 75 7.86 10.92 -10.09
C GLU A 75 8.92 11.45 -11.05
N ILE A 76 10.15 11.52 -10.58
CA ILE A 76 11.31 11.90 -11.39
C ILE A 76 12.43 10.89 -11.14
N PRO A 77 12.93 10.20 -12.17
CA PRO A 77 14.02 9.26 -12.00
C PRO A 77 15.33 10.00 -11.67
N ASN A 78 16.18 9.34 -10.89
CA ASN A 78 17.51 9.81 -10.49
C ASN A 78 17.54 11.16 -9.75
N ALA A 79 16.40 11.59 -9.19
CA ALA A 79 16.33 12.82 -8.41
C ALA A 79 16.92 12.61 -7.00
N ILE A 80 17.38 13.70 -6.38
CA ILE A 80 17.84 13.72 -4.99
C ILE A 80 17.20 14.92 -4.30
N LEU A 81 16.70 14.70 -3.08
CA LEU A 81 16.17 15.74 -2.22
C LEU A 81 17.10 15.93 -1.01
N ILE A 82 17.60 17.16 -0.78
CA ILE A 82 18.20 17.56 0.50
C ILE A 82 17.13 18.26 1.34
N ILE A 83 16.99 17.83 2.58
CA ILE A 83 16.18 18.46 3.63
C ILE A 83 17.14 18.93 4.71
N ASP A 84 17.37 20.24 4.80
CA ASP A 84 18.33 20.85 5.73
C ASP A 84 17.63 21.23 7.04
N GLY A 85 17.97 20.50 8.11
CA GLY A 85 17.41 20.75 9.44
C GLY A 85 18.03 21.98 10.13
N ILE A 86 19.22 22.39 9.71
CA ILE A 86 19.95 23.56 10.27
C ILE A 86 19.37 24.84 9.67
N ARG A 87 19.30 24.92 8.32
CA ARG A 87 18.86 26.12 7.59
C ARG A 87 17.35 26.17 7.38
N LYS A 88 16.63 25.08 7.72
CA LYS A 88 15.17 24.94 7.53
C LYS A 88 14.75 25.15 6.08
N GLU A 89 15.48 24.59 5.15
CA GLU A 89 15.22 24.66 3.72
C GLU A 89 15.36 23.31 3.02
N CYS A 90 14.85 23.22 1.78
CA CYS A 90 14.96 22.04 0.95
C CYS A 90 15.50 22.39 -0.42
N THR A 91 16.33 21.52 -0.96
CA THR A 91 16.82 21.60 -2.33
C THR A 91 16.56 20.30 -3.08
N LEU A 92 15.87 20.40 -4.21
CA LEU A 92 15.59 19.28 -5.10
C LEU A 92 16.54 19.31 -6.28
N PHE A 93 17.19 18.17 -6.56
CA PHE A 93 18.14 18.03 -7.66
C PHE A 93 17.61 17.04 -8.68
N PHE A 94 17.50 17.47 -9.94
CA PHE A 94 17.24 16.59 -11.07
C PHE A 94 17.61 17.28 -12.37
N THR A 95 17.86 16.49 -13.42
CA THR A 95 18.03 16.98 -14.79
C THR A 95 17.25 16.07 -15.73
N ILE A 96 16.30 16.64 -16.45
CA ILE A 96 15.60 15.98 -17.53
C ILE A 96 15.23 16.99 -18.62
N SER A 97 15.47 16.64 -19.87
CA SER A 97 15.04 17.47 -21.00
C SER A 97 13.55 17.29 -21.28
N GLU A 98 12.90 18.26 -21.92
CA GLU A 98 11.50 18.09 -22.37
C GLU A 98 11.32 16.87 -23.28
N ARG A 99 12.31 16.53 -24.11
CA ARG A 99 12.29 15.33 -24.95
C ARG A 99 12.33 14.07 -24.07
N GLY A 100 13.24 14.03 -23.07
CA GLY A 100 13.32 12.93 -22.12
C GLY A 100 12.01 12.76 -21.34
N ALA A 101 11.47 13.87 -20.85
CA ALA A 101 10.20 13.86 -20.12
C ALA A 101 9.03 13.30 -20.97
N ARG A 102 8.94 13.67 -22.26
CA ARG A 102 7.93 13.10 -23.17
C ARG A 102 8.13 11.59 -23.39
N ASN A 103 9.37 11.14 -23.49
CA ASN A 103 9.66 9.72 -23.68
C ASN A 103 9.27 8.88 -22.45
N GLU A 104 9.43 9.44 -21.26
CA GLU A 104 9.17 8.74 -19.98
C GLU A 104 7.79 9.06 -19.38
N GLY A 105 6.94 9.80 -20.09
CA GLY A 105 5.61 10.17 -19.57
C GLY A 105 5.62 11.16 -18.41
N ILE A 106 6.75 11.86 -18.16
CA ILE A 106 6.89 12.83 -17.08
C ILE A 106 6.23 14.16 -17.46
N SER A 107 5.53 14.78 -16.51
CA SER A 107 4.85 16.05 -16.71
C SER A 107 5.79 17.16 -17.23
N LEU A 108 5.45 17.78 -18.36
CA LEU A 108 6.20 18.93 -18.88
C LEU A 108 6.10 20.16 -17.96
N ASP A 109 5.02 20.30 -17.20
CA ASP A 109 4.89 21.36 -16.20
C ASP A 109 5.96 21.21 -15.09
N LEU A 110 6.24 19.96 -14.70
CA LEU A 110 7.30 19.68 -13.73
C LEU A 110 8.68 20.09 -14.27
N VAL A 111 8.95 19.87 -15.55
CA VAL A 111 10.23 20.25 -16.20
C VAL A 111 10.34 21.77 -16.36
N ARG A 112 9.27 22.41 -16.80
CA ARG A 112 9.26 23.87 -17.09
C ARG A 112 9.11 24.74 -15.85
N HIS A 113 8.35 24.26 -14.88
CA HIS A 113 7.94 25.01 -13.69
C HIS A 113 8.10 24.21 -12.39
N PRO A 114 9.28 23.59 -12.14
CA PRO A 114 9.46 22.63 -11.03
C PRO A 114 9.14 23.24 -9.67
N ARG A 115 9.49 24.50 -9.43
CA ARG A 115 9.18 25.22 -8.18
C ARG A 115 7.67 25.37 -7.96
N LYS A 116 6.94 25.62 -9.06
CA LYS A 116 5.48 25.74 -9.03
C LYS A 116 4.82 24.39 -8.75
N VAL A 117 5.32 23.31 -9.33
CA VAL A 117 4.75 21.96 -9.19
C VAL A 117 5.07 21.38 -7.83
N THR A 118 6.33 21.40 -7.38
CA THR A 118 6.77 20.76 -6.13
C THR A 118 6.55 21.60 -4.87
N GLY A 119 6.43 22.94 -5.04
CA GLY A 119 6.44 23.88 -3.90
C GLY A 119 7.82 24.01 -3.24
N ILE A 120 8.87 23.40 -3.79
CA ILE A 120 10.24 23.52 -3.30
C ILE A 120 10.92 24.74 -3.97
N LYS A 121 11.45 25.64 -3.14
CA LYS A 121 12.03 26.90 -3.65
C LYS A 121 13.33 26.71 -4.40
N ASN A 122 14.20 25.83 -3.88
CA ASN A 122 15.51 25.56 -4.46
C ASN A 122 15.42 24.29 -5.33
N VAL A 123 15.45 24.46 -6.64
CA VAL A 123 15.52 23.36 -7.61
C VAL A 123 16.72 23.59 -8.49
N LEU A 124 17.64 22.64 -8.52
CA LEU A 124 18.93 22.69 -9.20
C LEU A 124 19.11 21.47 -10.13
N PRO A 125 19.93 21.60 -11.19
CA PRO A 125 20.36 20.45 -11.98
C PRO A 125 21.10 19.42 -11.12
N ILE A 126 20.97 18.13 -11.45
CA ILE A 126 21.61 17.04 -10.68
C ILE A 126 23.12 17.16 -10.63
N GLU A 127 23.74 17.75 -11.65
CA GLU A 127 25.17 18.01 -11.75
C GLU A 127 25.68 18.99 -10.67
N GLN A 128 24.77 19.78 -10.09
CA GLN A 128 25.03 20.68 -8.98
C GLN A 128 24.99 20.00 -7.61
N PHE A 129 24.53 18.74 -7.52
CA PHE A 129 24.42 18.04 -6.24
C PHE A 129 25.75 17.96 -5.51
N THR A 130 26.82 17.47 -6.16
CA THR A 130 28.12 17.33 -5.52
C THR A 130 28.74 18.69 -5.14
N PRO A 131 28.81 19.73 -6.01
CA PRO A 131 29.24 21.05 -5.61
C PRO A 131 28.46 21.63 -4.43
N HIS A 132 27.15 21.50 -4.44
CA HIS A 132 26.29 22.00 -3.38
C HIS A 132 26.53 21.26 -2.06
N LEU A 133 26.64 19.93 -2.10
CA LEU A 133 26.93 19.12 -0.93
C LEU A 133 28.31 19.41 -0.33
N ASN A 134 29.33 19.72 -1.15
CA ASN A 134 30.65 20.15 -0.68
C ASN A 134 30.56 21.45 0.14
N ILE A 135 29.72 22.40 -0.28
CA ILE A 135 29.49 23.64 0.47
C ILE A 135 28.83 23.34 1.81
N LEU A 136 27.76 22.53 1.80
CA LEU A 136 27.03 22.18 3.00
C LEU A 136 27.90 21.40 4.01
N ALA A 137 28.77 20.50 3.53
CA ALA A 137 29.68 19.70 4.35
C ALA A 137 30.70 20.54 5.14
N ALA A 138 31.00 21.77 4.71
CA ALA A 138 31.89 22.67 5.45
C ALA A 138 31.25 23.21 6.75
N GLU A 139 29.92 23.19 6.83
CA GLU A 139 29.14 23.77 7.95
C GLU A 139 28.23 22.75 8.66
N THR A 140 28.22 21.50 8.17
CA THR A 140 27.33 20.43 8.69
C THR A 140 28.19 19.27 9.18
N GLN A 141 27.88 18.76 10.36
CA GLN A 141 28.62 17.63 10.96
C GLN A 141 27.94 16.28 10.73
N VAL A 142 26.65 16.27 10.37
CA VAL A 142 25.86 15.04 10.24
C VAL A 142 25.09 15.05 8.91
N PHE A 143 25.28 13.98 8.13
CA PHE A 143 24.42 13.62 7.01
C PHE A 143 23.51 12.47 7.40
N TYR A 144 22.22 12.65 7.23
CA TYR A 144 21.20 11.63 7.38
C TYR A 144 20.81 11.07 6.01
N THR A 145 20.73 9.74 5.87
CA THR A 145 20.18 9.09 4.67
C THR A 145 19.62 7.73 5.06
N SER A 146 18.77 7.14 4.23
CA SER A 146 18.29 5.79 4.49
C SER A 146 19.39 4.75 4.26
N PHE A 147 19.57 3.82 5.21
CA PHE A 147 20.42 2.63 5.06
C PHE A 147 19.61 1.44 4.56
N LYS A 148 18.31 1.63 4.38
CA LYS A 148 17.40 0.62 3.86
C LYS A 148 17.25 0.76 2.34
N PRO A 149 17.00 -0.35 1.61
CA PRO A 149 16.77 -0.28 0.17
C PRO A 149 15.55 0.56 -0.16
N GLU A 150 15.56 1.16 -1.36
CA GLU A 150 14.38 1.86 -1.88
C GLU A 150 13.14 0.96 -1.85
N GLU A 151 12.00 1.55 -1.58
CA GLU A 151 10.70 0.89 -1.59
C GLU A 151 9.92 1.38 -2.80
N LEU A 152 9.68 0.48 -3.73
CA LEU A 152 8.90 0.73 -4.94
C LEU A 152 7.52 0.09 -4.80
N MET A 153 6.65 0.34 -5.77
CA MET A 153 5.34 -0.28 -5.82
C MET A 153 5.43 -1.82 -5.70
N ARG A 154 4.54 -2.40 -4.91
CA ARG A 154 4.49 -3.84 -4.58
C ARG A 154 5.73 -4.35 -3.83
N GLU A 155 6.52 -3.47 -3.24
CA GLU A 155 7.66 -3.83 -2.41
C GLU A 155 7.44 -3.38 -0.96
N CYS A 156 8.04 -4.12 -0.03
CA CYS A 156 8.06 -3.80 1.39
C CYS A 156 9.50 -3.68 1.85
N THR A 157 9.92 -2.51 2.28
CA THR A 157 11.33 -2.22 2.61
C THR A 157 11.93 -3.21 3.60
N ASN A 158 11.20 -3.57 4.67
CA ASN A 158 11.71 -4.46 5.70
C ASN A 158 11.97 -5.87 5.16
N GLU A 159 11.04 -6.43 4.41
CA GLU A 159 11.16 -7.76 3.81
C GLU A 159 12.23 -7.77 2.74
N LYS A 160 12.22 -6.77 1.86
CA LYS A 160 13.25 -6.58 0.83
C LYS A 160 14.65 -6.51 1.45
N PHE A 161 14.81 -5.76 2.54
CA PHE A 161 16.10 -5.64 3.23
C PHE A 161 16.58 -7.00 3.76
N VAL A 162 15.72 -7.76 4.44
CA VAL A 162 16.06 -9.10 4.97
C VAL A 162 16.47 -10.05 3.85
N ILE A 163 15.73 -10.04 2.74
CA ILE A 163 16.04 -10.87 1.58
C ILE A 163 17.40 -10.46 0.99
N LEU A 164 17.59 -9.18 0.69
CA LEU A 164 18.84 -8.67 0.09
C LEU A 164 20.04 -8.83 1.02
N GLN A 165 19.86 -8.69 2.32
CA GLN A 165 20.91 -8.94 3.29
C GLN A 165 21.45 -10.37 3.19
N ARG A 166 20.57 -11.34 3.12
CA ARG A 166 20.94 -12.77 3.05
C ARG A 166 21.41 -13.19 1.65
N THR A 167 20.71 -12.77 0.59
CA THR A 167 20.94 -13.29 -0.77
C THR A 167 21.98 -12.48 -1.57
N MET A 168 22.29 -11.26 -1.16
CA MET A 168 23.22 -10.37 -1.85
C MET A 168 24.37 -9.93 -0.95
N ILE A 169 24.10 -9.19 0.14
CA ILE A 169 25.16 -8.55 0.94
C ILE A 169 26.05 -9.59 1.66
N GLN A 170 25.42 -10.60 2.26
CA GLN A 170 26.10 -11.68 2.99
C GLN A 170 26.36 -12.93 2.13
N SER A 171 26.02 -12.86 0.84
CA SER A 171 26.22 -13.99 -0.06
C SER A 171 27.70 -14.20 -0.34
N GLU A 172 28.15 -15.45 -0.22
CA GLU A 172 29.53 -15.86 -0.59
C GLU A 172 29.85 -15.60 -2.08
N TRP A 173 28.83 -15.64 -2.94
CA TRP A 173 28.98 -15.52 -4.40
C TRP A 173 28.63 -14.13 -4.96
N ASP A 174 28.10 -13.21 -4.15
CA ASP A 174 27.72 -11.86 -4.57
C ASP A 174 28.50 -10.78 -3.80
N GLY A 175 28.14 -10.52 -2.53
CA GLY A 175 28.81 -9.54 -1.67
C GLY A 175 28.57 -8.06 -2.03
N ARG A 176 27.71 -7.75 -3.03
CA ARG A 176 27.40 -6.37 -3.39
C ARG A 176 26.57 -5.70 -2.31
N LEU A 177 26.77 -4.38 -2.16
CA LEU A 177 25.88 -3.55 -1.34
C LEU A 177 24.62 -3.15 -2.11
N THR A 178 23.56 -2.85 -1.39
CA THR A 178 22.42 -2.14 -1.99
C THR A 178 22.87 -0.76 -2.46
N ARG A 179 22.10 -0.12 -3.35
CA ARG A 179 22.38 1.23 -3.83
C ARG A 179 22.52 2.22 -2.68
N GLU A 180 21.66 2.13 -1.68
CA GLU A 180 21.66 3.00 -0.50
C GLU A 180 22.91 2.79 0.36
N LEU A 181 23.25 1.55 0.66
CA LEU A 181 24.50 1.25 1.38
C LEU A 181 25.75 1.65 0.60
N GLN A 182 25.74 1.47 -0.73
CA GLN A 182 26.84 1.95 -1.58
C GLN A 182 26.92 3.49 -1.54
N PHE A 183 25.79 4.19 -1.51
CA PHE A 183 25.75 5.63 -1.36
C PHE A 183 26.30 6.09 -0.01
N VAL A 184 25.95 5.39 1.08
CA VAL A 184 26.50 5.61 2.42
C VAL A 184 28.04 5.51 2.41
N GLU A 185 28.60 4.45 1.81
CA GLU A 185 30.06 4.29 1.73
C GLU A 185 30.70 5.44 0.92
N ARG A 186 30.07 5.86 -0.20
CA ARG A 186 30.57 7.01 -0.98
C ARG A 186 30.50 8.34 -0.22
N LEU A 187 29.50 8.54 0.63
CA LEU A 187 29.45 9.71 1.51
C LEU A 187 30.59 9.69 2.52
N ARG A 188 30.83 8.54 3.19
CA ARG A 188 31.92 8.37 4.17
C ARG A 188 33.30 8.58 3.55
N GLU A 189 33.55 8.03 2.38
CA GLU A 189 34.81 8.21 1.64
C GLU A 189 35.04 9.68 1.27
N ARG A 190 34.01 10.37 0.77
CA ARG A 190 34.11 11.74 0.27
C ARG A 190 34.14 12.79 1.37
N PHE A 191 33.44 12.53 2.48
CA PHE A 191 33.27 13.45 3.60
C PHE A 191 33.70 12.80 4.94
N PRO A 192 34.99 12.47 5.11
CA PRO A 192 35.42 11.68 6.29
C PRO A 192 35.31 12.42 7.63
N LYS A 193 35.00 13.73 7.61
CA LYS A 193 34.76 14.55 8.79
C LYS A 193 33.27 14.66 9.16
N VAL A 194 32.39 14.20 8.28
CA VAL A 194 30.95 14.24 8.48
C VAL A 194 30.45 12.86 8.91
N GLU A 195 29.71 12.80 9.99
CA GLU A 195 29.07 11.56 10.40
C GLU A 195 27.89 11.24 9.47
N VAL A 196 27.75 9.98 9.06
CA VAL A 196 26.62 9.50 8.25
C VAL A 196 25.74 8.61 9.08
N ARG A 197 24.49 9.05 9.35
CA ARG A 197 23.50 8.39 10.19
C ARG A 197 22.30 7.89 9.39
N ASP A 198 21.73 6.77 9.83
CA ASP A 198 20.47 6.24 9.27
C ASP A 198 19.27 7.07 9.75
N CYS A 199 18.48 7.59 8.80
CA CYS A 199 17.21 8.28 9.10
C CYS A 199 15.95 7.46 8.80
N SER A 200 16.08 6.20 8.42
CA SER A 200 14.93 5.36 8.05
C SER A 200 13.83 5.39 9.11
N HIS A 201 14.17 5.15 10.37
CA HIS A 201 13.20 5.15 11.47
C HIS A 201 12.55 6.53 11.70
N MET A 202 13.29 7.62 11.46
CA MET A 202 12.70 8.97 11.60
C MET A 202 11.63 9.24 10.54
N ILE A 203 11.83 8.73 9.31
CA ILE A 203 10.86 8.84 8.22
C ILE A 203 9.68 7.91 8.48
N TRP A 204 9.94 6.67 8.90
CA TRP A 204 8.92 5.67 9.20
C TRP A 204 7.97 6.10 10.31
N ASP A 205 8.49 6.72 11.38
CA ASP A 205 7.67 7.34 12.42
C ASP A 205 6.68 8.36 11.88
N LEU A 206 7.04 9.09 10.81
CA LEU A 206 6.14 10.05 10.17
C LEU A 206 5.09 9.35 9.30
N ARG A 207 5.47 8.26 8.59
CA ARG A 207 4.58 7.49 7.72
C ARG A 207 3.57 6.64 8.49
N ILE A 208 3.94 6.11 9.67
CA ILE A 208 3.06 5.28 10.53
C ILE A 208 1.79 6.04 10.93
N ILE A 209 1.90 7.32 11.26
CA ILE A 209 0.75 8.15 11.66
C ILE A 209 0.23 8.92 10.45
N LYS A 210 -0.86 8.43 9.88
CA LYS A 210 -1.45 9.00 8.68
C LYS A 210 -2.10 10.35 8.95
N SER A 211 -1.85 11.31 8.07
CA SER A 211 -2.54 12.61 8.09
C SER A 211 -4.01 12.47 7.65
N SER A 212 -4.80 13.48 7.86
CA SER A 212 -6.19 13.51 7.39
C SER A 212 -6.31 13.39 5.85
N ALA A 213 -5.32 13.90 5.11
CA ALA A 213 -5.26 13.78 3.67
C ALA A 213 -4.96 12.34 3.22
N GLU A 214 -4.00 11.68 3.88
CA GLU A 214 -3.68 10.26 3.66
C GLU A 214 -4.88 9.36 3.98
N ILE A 215 -5.55 9.59 5.10
CA ILE A 215 -6.76 8.86 5.49
C ILE A 215 -7.89 9.03 4.47
N ALA A 216 -8.07 10.24 3.94
CA ALA A 216 -9.07 10.48 2.90
C ALA A 216 -8.78 9.71 1.61
N LEU A 217 -7.50 9.58 1.24
CA LEU A 217 -7.06 8.80 0.07
C LEU A 217 -7.26 7.30 0.31
N LEU A 218 -6.86 6.78 1.48
CA LEU A 218 -7.07 5.38 1.87
C LEU A 218 -8.56 5.01 1.87
N ARG A 219 -9.44 5.88 2.39
CA ARG A 219 -10.90 5.67 2.29
C ARG A 219 -11.40 5.61 0.85
N LYS A 220 -10.78 6.36 -0.07
CA LYS A 220 -11.13 6.29 -1.50
C LYS A 220 -10.67 4.96 -2.10
N ALA A 221 -9.44 4.53 -1.84
CA ALA A 221 -8.90 3.24 -2.28
C ALA A 221 -9.72 2.08 -1.72
N ALA A 222 -10.08 2.11 -0.44
CA ALA A 222 -10.93 1.12 0.21
C ALA A 222 -12.30 0.96 -0.46
N ARG A 223 -12.96 2.08 -0.84
CA ARG A 223 -14.23 2.01 -1.59
C ARG A 223 -14.09 1.35 -2.96
N ILE A 224 -12.94 1.52 -3.62
CA ILE A 224 -12.64 0.83 -4.89
C ILE A 224 -12.49 -0.67 -4.63
N ALA A 225 -11.73 -1.07 -3.61
CA ALA A 225 -11.54 -2.47 -3.21
C ALA A 225 -12.88 -3.14 -2.92
N VAL A 226 -13.70 -2.55 -2.06
CA VAL A 226 -15.03 -3.09 -1.66
C VAL A 226 -15.92 -3.36 -2.88
N LYS A 227 -16.03 -2.40 -3.81
CA LYS A 227 -16.82 -2.58 -5.04
C LYS A 227 -16.30 -3.73 -5.90
N ALA A 228 -14.98 -3.84 -6.05
CA ALA A 228 -14.35 -4.89 -6.85
C ALA A 228 -14.59 -6.27 -6.23
N HIS A 229 -14.41 -6.44 -4.93
CA HIS A 229 -14.65 -7.69 -4.23
C HIS A 229 -16.11 -8.13 -4.26
N ILE A 230 -17.06 -7.21 -4.09
CA ILE A 230 -18.50 -7.50 -4.26
C ILE A 230 -18.79 -8.03 -5.67
N GLU A 231 -18.16 -7.46 -6.69
CA GLU A 231 -18.35 -7.91 -8.06
C GLU A 231 -17.68 -9.27 -8.33
N LEU A 232 -16.54 -9.57 -7.70
CA LEU A 232 -15.94 -10.90 -7.75
C LEU A 232 -16.88 -11.97 -7.19
N MET A 233 -17.47 -11.75 -6.01
CA MET A 233 -18.47 -12.68 -5.42
C MET A 233 -19.64 -12.92 -6.38
N ARG A 234 -20.17 -11.88 -7.03
CA ARG A 234 -21.28 -11.99 -7.98
C ARG A 234 -20.89 -12.71 -9.26
N SER A 235 -19.64 -12.58 -9.70
CA SER A 235 -19.14 -13.14 -10.95
C SER A 235 -18.61 -14.56 -10.84
N THR A 236 -18.22 -15.02 -9.64
CA THR A 236 -17.64 -16.35 -9.42
C THR A 236 -18.63 -17.46 -9.74
N ARG A 237 -18.18 -18.47 -10.50
CA ARG A 237 -18.95 -19.71 -10.81
C ARG A 237 -17.99 -20.91 -10.92
N VAL A 238 -18.52 -22.07 -10.62
CA VAL A 238 -17.88 -23.37 -10.92
C VAL A 238 -17.49 -23.43 -12.41
N GLY A 239 -16.30 -23.95 -12.68
CA GLY A 239 -15.73 -24.10 -14.01
C GLY A 239 -14.94 -22.89 -14.53
N MET A 240 -14.90 -21.76 -13.80
CA MET A 240 -14.00 -20.66 -14.09
C MET A 240 -12.56 -20.99 -13.63
N HIS A 241 -11.58 -20.36 -14.24
CA HIS A 241 -10.20 -20.39 -13.72
C HIS A 241 -10.01 -19.24 -12.73
N GLU A 242 -9.10 -19.44 -11.78
CA GLU A 242 -8.69 -18.39 -10.83
C GLU A 242 -8.23 -17.11 -11.55
N TYR A 243 -7.52 -17.22 -12.68
CA TYR A 243 -7.06 -16.06 -13.47
C TYR A 243 -8.20 -15.23 -14.09
N GLU A 244 -9.41 -15.78 -14.29
CA GLU A 244 -10.54 -15.01 -14.78
C GLU A 244 -11.01 -14.01 -13.72
N LEU A 245 -10.96 -14.41 -12.44
CA LEU A 245 -11.24 -13.53 -11.31
C LEU A 245 -10.12 -12.49 -11.14
N ALA A 246 -8.86 -12.89 -11.31
CA ALA A 246 -7.73 -11.97 -11.27
C ALA A 246 -7.85 -10.86 -12.32
N ALA A 247 -8.13 -11.22 -13.57
CA ALA A 247 -8.32 -10.28 -14.66
C ALA A 247 -9.51 -9.35 -14.42
N LEU A 248 -10.61 -9.87 -13.86
CA LEU A 248 -11.78 -9.08 -13.52
C LEU A 248 -11.46 -8.06 -12.44
N TYR A 249 -10.78 -8.45 -11.36
CA TYR A 249 -10.39 -7.53 -10.29
C TYR A 249 -9.53 -6.38 -10.81
N GLU A 250 -8.48 -6.72 -11.56
CA GLU A 250 -7.58 -5.71 -12.15
C GLU A 250 -8.31 -4.72 -13.05
N TYR A 251 -9.21 -5.21 -13.90
CA TYR A 251 -10.08 -4.35 -14.72
C TYR A 251 -10.90 -3.39 -13.86
N LEU A 252 -11.54 -3.91 -12.79
CA LEU A 252 -12.44 -3.12 -11.96
C LEU A 252 -11.71 -2.01 -11.21
N VAL A 253 -10.56 -2.30 -10.61
CA VAL A 253 -9.82 -1.30 -9.83
C VAL A 253 -9.16 -0.25 -10.74
N LYS A 254 -8.56 -0.66 -11.87
CA LYS A 254 -7.99 0.27 -12.85
C LYS A 254 -9.03 1.18 -13.49
N LYS A 255 -10.22 0.66 -13.77
CA LYS A 255 -11.37 1.46 -14.27
C LYS A 255 -11.78 2.56 -13.28
N GLU A 256 -11.66 2.33 -11.98
CA GLU A 256 -11.98 3.31 -10.92
C GLU A 256 -10.80 4.25 -10.62
N GLY A 257 -9.65 4.07 -11.29
CA GLY A 257 -8.49 4.96 -11.23
C GLY A 257 -7.38 4.50 -10.29
N ALA A 258 -7.39 3.23 -9.86
CA ALA A 258 -6.22 2.65 -9.21
C ALA A 258 -5.05 2.61 -10.21
N GLN A 259 -3.88 2.93 -9.71
CA GLN A 259 -2.65 2.98 -10.49
C GLN A 259 -2.13 1.56 -10.74
N ASP A 260 -2.18 0.73 -9.70
CA ASP A 260 -1.82 -0.68 -9.75
C ASP A 260 -2.56 -1.47 -8.66
N LEU A 261 -2.07 -2.65 -8.36
CA LEU A 261 -2.41 -3.44 -7.18
C LEU A 261 -1.39 -3.17 -6.08
N SER A 262 -1.81 -3.24 -4.82
CA SER A 262 -0.95 -3.08 -3.64
C SER A 262 0.14 -4.16 -3.59
N TYR A 263 -0.20 -5.37 -4.03
CA TYR A 263 0.67 -6.56 -4.11
C TYR A 263 0.15 -7.49 -5.21
N TYR A 264 0.86 -8.58 -5.48
CA TYR A 264 0.33 -9.60 -6.40
C TYR A 264 -0.88 -10.28 -5.75
N MET A 265 -1.92 -10.51 -6.54
CA MET A 265 -3.15 -11.14 -6.06
C MET A 265 -2.89 -12.54 -5.53
N LEU A 266 -3.56 -12.89 -4.44
CA LEU A 266 -3.65 -14.24 -3.91
C LEU A 266 -5.09 -14.73 -4.14
N ILE A 267 -5.27 -15.64 -5.08
CA ILE A 267 -6.56 -16.30 -5.32
C ILE A 267 -6.34 -17.78 -5.13
N CYS A 268 -6.72 -18.28 -3.97
CA CYS A 268 -6.49 -19.65 -3.57
C CYS A 268 -7.79 -20.45 -3.53
N SER A 269 -7.79 -21.61 -4.17
CA SER A 269 -8.88 -22.57 -4.11
C SER A 269 -8.37 -24.00 -3.93
N GLY A 270 -9.13 -24.87 -3.27
CA GLY A 270 -8.81 -26.29 -3.10
C GLY A 270 -7.40 -26.51 -2.54
N GLU A 271 -6.58 -27.31 -3.25
CA GLU A 271 -5.21 -27.65 -2.87
C GLU A 271 -4.22 -26.48 -2.83
N ASN A 272 -4.61 -25.28 -3.25
CA ASN A 272 -3.74 -24.09 -3.23
C ASN A 272 -3.73 -23.37 -1.87
N HIS A 273 -4.64 -23.65 -0.96
CA HIS A 273 -4.70 -22.99 0.37
C HIS A 273 -3.44 -23.11 1.23
N PRO A 274 -2.64 -24.20 1.20
CA PRO A 274 -1.40 -24.27 1.97
C PRO A 274 -0.30 -23.31 1.51
N TYR A 275 -0.40 -22.78 0.29
CA TYR A 275 0.58 -21.83 -0.25
C TYR A 275 0.21 -20.40 0.12
N LEU A 276 0.79 -19.89 1.18
CA LEU A 276 0.50 -18.54 1.71
C LEU A 276 0.59 -17.44 0.64
N HIS A 277 1.52 -17.59 -0.31
CA HIS A 277 1.77 -16.62 -1.38
C HIS A 277 1.55 -17.24 -2.77
N TYR A 278 0.42 -17.90 -2.97
CA TYR A 278 0.06 -18.49 -4.26
C TYR A 278 -0.35 -17.39 -5.26
N TYR A 279 0.28 -17.36 -6.44
CA TYR A 279 0.08 -16.31 -7.46
C TYR A 279 -0.10 -16.83 -8.89
N LYS A 280 -0.17 -18.17 -9.11
CA LYS A 280 -0.24 -18.73 -10.46
C LYS A 280 -1.64 -18.62 -11.08
N HIS A 281 -2.68 -18.78 -10.26
CA HIS A 281 -4.09 -18.67 -10.65
C HIS A 281 -4.52 -19.60 -11.80
N ASP A 282 -3.91 -20.74 -11.95
CA ASP A 282 -4.13 -21.67 -13.09
C ASP A 282 -5.16 -22.76 -12.82
N ARG A 283 -5.67 -22.86 -11.58
CA ARG A 283 -6.63 -23.86 -11.18
C ARG A 283 -8.04 -23.54 -11.67
N ILE A 284 -8.79 -24.61 -12.08
CA ILE A 284 -10.22 -24.52 -12.37
C ILE A 284 -11.01 -24.67 -11.07
N LEU A 285 -11.90 -23.73 -10.80
CA LEU A 285 -12.79 -23.72 -9.65
C LEU A 285 -13.79 -24.88 -9.73
N GLN A 286 -13.84 -25.70 -8.70
CA GLN A 286 -14.70 -26.88 -8.63
C GLN A 286 -15.90 -26.67 -7.70
N ASP A 287 -16.91 -27.50 -7.86
CA ASP A 287 -18.06 -27.52 -6.92
C ASP A 287 -17.60 -28.00 -5.54
N GLY A 288 -17.97 -27.24 -4.52
CA GLY A 288 -17.53 -27.49 -3.14
C GLY A 288 -16.22 -26.81 -2.75
N ASP A 289 -15.46 -26.22 -3.68
CA ASP A 289 -14.29 -25.41 -3.33
C ASP A 289 -14.67 -24.18 -2.49
N PHE A 290 -13.76 -23.81 -1.61
CA PHE A 290 -13.75 -22.54 -0.93
C PHE A 290 -12.70 -21.63 -1.57
N LEU A 291 -12.94 -20.34 -1.65
CA LEU A 291 -12.00 -19.34 -2.16
C LEU A 291 -11.50 -18.46 -1.04
N VAL A 292 -10.22 -18.14 -1.10
CA VAL A 292 -9.60 -16.99 -0.43
C VAL A 292 -9.12 -16.06 -1.53
N ILE A 293 -9.60 -14.83 -1.56
CA ILE A 293 -9.16 -13.79 -2.48
C ILE A 293 -8.64 -12.63 -1.65
N ASP A 294 -7.34 -12.43 -1.76
CA ASP A 294 -6.57 -11.48 -1.01
C ASP A 294 -5.85 -10.54 -1.98
N VAL A 295 -6.32 -9.30 -2.08
CA VAL A 295 -5.81 -8.28 -2.99
C VAL A 295 -6.40 -6.91 -2.70
N GLY A 296 -5.56 -5.87 -2.69
CA GLY A 296 -5.96 -4.47 -2.60
C GLY A 296 -5.50 -3.64 -3.80
N PRO A 297 -6.12 -2.49 -4.08
CA PRO A 297 -5.66 -1.54 -5.07
C PRO A 297 -4.62 -0.59 -4.47
N ASP A 298 -3.59 -0.25 -5.25
CA ASP A 298 -2.79 0.95 -5.04
C ASP A 298 -3.49 2.16 -5.67
N LEU A 299 -3.70 3.17 -4.89
CA LEU A 299 -4.23 4.46 -5.36
C LEU A 299 -3.27 5.58 -5.02
N SER A 300 -2.47 5.99 -6.02
CA SER A 300 -1.50 7.09 -5.86
C SER A 300 -0.50 6.82 -4.73
N TYR A 301 0.12 5.65 -4.73
CA TYR A 301 1.08 5.18 -3.71
C TYR A 301 0.48 4.88 -2.34
N TYR A 302 -0.83 4.66 -2.25
CA TYR A 302 -1.48 4.24 -1.00
C TYR A 302 -2.25 2.95 -1.21
N ASP A 303 -1.88 1.96 -0.42
CA ASP A 303 -2.33 0.60 -0.48
C ASP A 303 -3.53 0.33 0.41
N ILE A 304 -4.32 -0.65 0.02
CA ILE A 304 -5.35 -1.28 0.83
C ILE A 304 -5.04 -2.77 0.89
N ASP A 305 -5.28 -3.35 2.06
CA ASP A 305 -5.21 -4.77 2.30
C ASP A 305 -6.58 -5.30 2.69
N ILE A 306 -7.03 -6.33 1.99
CA ILE A 306 -8.37 -6.88 2.19
C ILE A 306 -8.51 -8.29 1.62
N THR A 307 -8.98 -9.21 2.45
CA THR A 307 -9.31 -10.57 2.03
C THR A 307 -10.78 -10.88 2.21
N ILE A 308 -11.32 -11.59 1.23
CA ILE A 308 -12.63 -12.23 1.30
C ILE A 308 -12.51 -13.74 1.14
N SER A 309 -13.34 -14.48 1.85
CA SER A 309 -13.46 -15.94 1.73
C SER A 309 -14.91 -16.35 1.52
N TYR A 310 -15.16 -17.22 0.54
CA TYR A 310 -16.51 -17.67 0.22
C TYR A 310 -16.51 -18.96 -0.64
N PRO A 311 -17.61 -19.76 -0.62
CA PRO A 311 -17.71 -20.96 -1.44
C PRO A 311 -17.93 -20.64 -2.91
N VAL A 312 -17.24 -21.35 -3.82
CA VAL A 312 -17.32 -21.14 -5.29
C VAL A 312 -18.76 -21.29 -5.82
N ASN A 313 -19.53 -22.25 -5.30
CA ASN A 313 -20.90 -22.52 -5.70
C ASN A 313 -21.93 -21.61 -5.02
N GLY A 314 -21.49 -20.70 -4.13
CA GLY A 314 -22.36 -19.77 -3.40
C GLY A 314 -23.15 -20.41 -2.26
N LYS A 315 -22.71 -21.57 -1.74
CA LYS A 315 -23.36 -22.24 -0.61
C LYS A 315 -22.32 -22.86 0.33
N PHE A 316 -22.29 -22.39 1.56
CA PHE A 316 -21.39 -22.91 2.58
C PHE A 316 -21.77 -24.36 2.97
N THR A 317 -20.78 -25.24 3.05
CA THR A 317 -20.90 -26.51 3.78
C THR A 317 -20.89 -26.24 5.28
N ALA A 318 -21.28 -27.23 6.09
CA ALA A 318 -21.28 -27.09 7.56
C ALA A 318 -19.85 -26.79 8.09
N ARG A 319 -18.81 -27.45 7.53
CA ARG A 319 -17.41 -27.23 7.94
C ARG A 319 -16.87 -25.87 7.49
N GLN A 320 -17.14 -25.46 6.25
CA GLN A 320 -16.77 -24.12 5.76
C GLN A 320 -17.40 -23.01 6.61
N ARG A 321 -18.69 -23.14 6.95
CA ARG A 321 -19.38 -22.19 7.83
C ARG A 321 -18.73 -22.16 9.22
N GLU A 322 -18.46 -23.30 9.82
CA GLU A 322 -17.84 -23.39 11.15
C GLU A 322 -16.51 -22.64 11.21
N VAL A 323 -15.60 -22.89 10.24
CA VAL A 323 -14.28 -22.26 10.19
C VAL A 323 -14.39 -20.78 9.86
N TYR A 324 -15.28 -20.42 8.94
CA TYR A 324 -15.51 -19.03 8.56
C TYR A 324 -16.07 -18.19 9.72
N GLU A 325 -17.09 -18.70 10.42
CA GLU A 325 -17.69 -18.00 11.58
C GLU A 325 -16.69 -17.84 12.73
N ALA A 326 -15.77 -18.79 12.92
CA ALA A 326 -14.71 -18.65 13.89
C ALA A 326 -13.73 -17.54 13.52
N ALA A 327 -13.28 -17.47 12.26
CA ALA A 327 -12.40 -16.39 11.79
C ALA A 327 -13.10 -15.02 11.85
N LYS A 328 -14.37 -14.95 11.44
CA LYS A 328 -15.20 -13.75 11.56
C LYS A 328 -15.35 -13.31 13.03
N ALA A 329 -15.59 -14.23 13.95
CA ALA A 329 -15.70 -13.91 15.38
C ALA A 329 -14.41 -13.30 15.94
N VAL A 330 -13.22 -13.84 15.57
CA VAL A 330 -11.93 -13.24 15.93
C VAL A 330 -11.79 -11.84 15.36
N HIS A 331 -12.14 -11.65 14.09
CA HIS A 331 -12.10 -10.36 13.42
C HIS A 331 -12.98 -9.32 14.13
N GLU A 332 -14.22 -9.66 14.45
CA GLU A 332 -15.18 -8.80 15.16
C GLU A 332 -14.76 -8.52 16.60
N ALA A 333 -14.23 -9.52 17.30
CA ALA A 333 -13.69 -9.34 18.65
C ALA A 333 -12.50 -8.36 18.64
N ASN A 334 -11.56 -8.50 17.69
CA ASN A 334 -10.48 -7.54 17.49
C ASN A 334 -11.02 -6.11 17.30
N MET A 335 -11.99 -5.94 16.39
CA MET A 335 -12.62 -4.64 16.11
C MET A 335 -13.26 -4.00 17.33
N SER A 336 -13.86 -4.80 18.21
CA SER A 336 -14.51 -4.31 19.44
C SER A 336 -13.52 -3.85 20.51
N VAL A 337 -12.27 -4.31 20.43
CA VAL A 337 -11.20 -4.03 21.39
C VAL A 337 -10.32 -2.86 20.95
N TYR A 338 -10.09 -2.68 19.65
CA TYR A 338 -9.13 -1.69 19.15
C TYR A 338 -9.41 -0.26 19.61
N ARG A 339 -8.49 0.29 20.38
CA ARG A 339 -8.49 1.67 20.85
C ARG A 339 -7.07 2.16 21.14
N PRO A 340 -6.81 3.49 21.17
CA PRO A 340 -5.51 4.02 21.53
C PRO A 340 -5.00 3.53 22.88
N GLY A 341 -3.70 3.28 22.97
CA GLY A 341 -2.99 2.90 24.19
C GLY A 341 -2.78 1.40 24.38
N LEU A 342 -3.56 0.54 23.71
CA LEU A 342 -3.41 -0.90 23.84
C LEU A 342 -2.19 -1.42 23.06
N THR A 343 -1.49 -2.37 23.69
CA THR A 343 -0.48 -3.22 23.06
C THR A 343 -1.13 -4.41 22.35
N GLY A 344 -0.39 -5.08 21.46
CA GLY A 344 -0.90 -6.29 20.80
C GLY A 344 -1.19 -7.44 21.76
N GLU A 345 -0.49 -7.49 22.91
CA GLU A 345 -0.75 -8.50 23.95
C GLU A 345 -2.06 -8.22 24.69
N GLU A 346 -2.29 -6.97 25.08
CA GLU A 346 -3.54 -6.57 25.74
C GLU A 346 -4.76 -6.80 24.82
N VAL A 347 -4.64 -6.46 23.54
CA VAL A 347 -5.69 -6.78 22.53
C VAL A 347 -5.97 -8.29 22.52
N ARG A 348 -4.92 -9.11 22.50
CA ARG A 348 -5.05 -10.57 22.44
C ARG A 348 -5.77 -11.13 23.66
N GLU A 349 -5.43 -10.65 24.86
CA GLU A 349 -6.09 -11.12 26.09
C GLU A 349 -7.56 -10.70 26.16
N GLU A 350 -7.91 -9.46 25.77
CA GLU A 350 -9.30 -9.02 25.72
C GLU A 350 -10.10 -9.83 24.69
N VAL A 351 -9.53 -10.10 23.52
CA VAL A 351 -10.17 -10.92 22.45
C VAL A 351 -10.43 -12.35 22.93
N LYS A 352 -9.47 -13.00 23.60
CA LYS A 352 -9.65 -14.34 24.17
C LYS A 352 -10.81 -14.38 25.17
N GLN A 353 -10.93 -13.37 26.02
CA GLN A 353 -12.03 -13.25 26.95
C GLN A 353 -13.36 -13.16 26.22
N ILE A 354 -13.50 -12.27 25.23
CA ILE A 354 -14.71 -12.08 24.44
C ILE A 354 -15.12 -13.40 23.76
N LEU A 355 -14.19 -14.08 23.09
CA LEU A 355 -14.48 -15.34 22.40
C LEU A 355 -14.93 -16.42 23.38
N THR A 356 -14.33 -16.49 24.57
CA THR A 356 -14.74 -17.44 25.63
C THR A 356 -16.14 -17.12 26.12
N GLU A 357 -16.48 -15.85 26.37
CA GLU A 357 -17.81 -15.40 26.77
C GLU A 357 -18.87 -15.67 25.68
N GLN A 358 -18.49 -15.64 24.40
CA GLN A 358 -19.33 -16.04 23.26
C GLN A 358 -19.50 -17.57 23.14
N GLY A 359 -18.79 -18.36 23.95
CA GLY A 359 -18.91 -19.81 23.98
C GLY A 359 -17.98 -20.55 23.01
N PHE A 360 -16.97 -19.88 22.45
CA PHE A 360 -15.97 -20.57 21.63
C PHE A 360 -15.00 -21.37 22.51
N ASP A 361 -14.73 -22.60 22.10
CA ASP A 361 -13.71 -23.45 22.70
C ASP A 361 -12.34 -23.16 22.03
N LEU A 362 -11.54 -22.33 22.68
CA LEU A 362 -10.24 -21.89 22.15
C LEU A 362 -9.17 -23.01 22.16
N SER A 363 -9.46 -24.18 22.73
CA SER A 363 -8.57 -25.35 22.66
C SER A 363 -8.64 -26.08 21.30
N ARG A 364 -9.66 -25.78 20.51
CA ARG A 364 -9.84 -26.39 19.18
C ARG A 364 -8.78 -25.97 18.19
N ASP A 365 -8.52 -26.84 17.23
CA ASP A 365 -7.55 -26.68 16.15
C ASP A 365 -7.72 -25.36 15.37
N ILE A 366 -8.95 -24.89 15.18
CA ILE A 366 -9.27 -23.61 14.50
C ILE A 366 -8.56 -22.42 15.16
N PHE A 367 -8.37 -22.42 16.49
CA PHE A 367 -7.80 -21.30 17.24
C PHE A 367 -6.32 -21.45 17.57
N GLN A 368 -5.64 -22.51 17.09
CA GLN A 368 -4.22 -22.76 17.43
C GLN A 368 -3.24 -21.86 16.67
N GLY A 369 -3.59 -21.32 15.51
CA GLY A 369 -2.79 -20.39 14.74
C GLY A 369 -2.70 -19.01 15.41
N ARG A 370 -1.52 -18.37 15.36
CA ARG A 370 -1.28 -17.04 15.97
C ARG A 370 -2.31 -15.99 15.49
N ALA A 371 -2.65 -16.01 14.20
CA ALA A 371 -3.63 -15.09 13.61
C ALA A 371 -5.04 -15.25 14.19
N MET A 372 -5.37 -16.46 14.69
CA MET A 372 -6.67 -16.78 15.30
C MET A 372 -6.72 -16.50 16.81
N GLN A 373 -5.66 -15.95 17.39
CA GLN A 373 -5.60 -15.63 18.83
C GLN A 373 -5.87 -14.15 19.13
N GLY A 374 -6.26 -13.36 18.12
CA GLY A 374 -6.42 -11.92 18.25
C GLY A 374 -5.09 -11.15 18.13
N GLY A 375 -5.18 -9.84 18.15
CA GLY A 375 -4.05 -8.95 17.96
C GLY A 375 -4.27 -8.03 16.75
N PHE A 376 -3.20 -7.49 16.21
CA PHE A 376 -3.22 -6.76 14.95
C PHE A 376 -2.09 -7.26 14.06
N GLY A 377 -2.29 -7.18 12.75
CA GLY A 377 -1.34 -7.57 11.72
C GLY A 377 -0.25 -6.51 11.49
N HIS A 378 0.14 -6.31 10.26
CA HIS A 378 1.13 -5.32 9.84
C HIS A 378 0.51 -3.95 9.57
N TYR A 379 1.34 -2.89 9.52
CA TYR A 379 0.89 -1.58 9.05
C TYR A 379 0.54 -1.62 7.56
N VAL A 380 -0.41 -0.77 7.17
CA VAL A 380 -0.81 -0.52 5.78
C VAL A 380 -0.69 0.98 5.50
N GLY A 381 -0.16 1.35 4.34
CA GLY A 381 0.04 2.75 3.98
C GLY A 381 0.58 2.93 2.57
N MET A 382 1.83 3.40 2.43
CA MET A 382 2.50 3.50 1.12
C MET A 382 3.09 2.16 0.64
N ALA A 383 2.98 1.13 1.45
CA ALA A 383 3.20 -0.27 1.09
C ALA A 383 2.15 -1.10 1.83
N VAL A 384 1.82 -2.28 1.30
CA VAL A 384 0.88 -3.21 1.95
C VAL A 384 1.42 -3.65 3.31
N HIS A 385 2.69 -4.04 3.40
CA HIS A 385 3.42 -4.18 4.66
C HIS A 385 4.22 -2.90 4.90
N ASP A 386 3.54 -1.84 5.33
CA ASP A 386 4.15 -0.51 5.47
C ASP A 386 5.28 -0.51 6.52
N VAL A 387 6.11 0.50 6.44
CA VAL A 387 7.33 0.66 7.25
C VAL A 387 7.05 0.71 8.74
N GLY A 388 8.07 0.37 9.53
CA GLY A 388 8.06 0.36 11.00
C GLY A 388 8.11 -1.04 11.58
N GLY A 389 8.45 -1.14 12.86
CA GLY A 389 8.27 -2.35 13.66
C GLY A 389 6.85 -2.38 14.21
N GLY A 390 6.39 -3.52 14.73
CA GLY A 390 5.09 -3.60 15.39
C GLY A 390 4.95 -2.53 16.48
N PRO A 391 3.77 -1.92 16.65
CA PRO A 391 3.57 -0.85 17.60
C PRO A 391 3.77 -1.34 19.04
N ASN A 392 4.45 -0.54 19.84
CA ASN A 392 4.45 -0.76 21.29
C ASN A 392 3.04 -0.56 21.88
N ALA A 393 2.28 0.40 21.31
CA ALA A 393 0.88 0.66 21.64
C ALA A 393 0.18 1.35 20.44
N LEU A 394 -1.10 1.09 20.26
CA LEU A 394 -1.94 1.72 19.25
C LEU A 394 -2.04 3.24 19.45
N LYS A 395 -2.00 4.01 18.36
CA LYS A 395 -2.14 5.47 18.37
C LYS A 395 -3.11 5.93 17.29
N PRO A 396 -3.83 7.03 17.52
CA PRO A 396 -4.68 7.63 16.48
C PRO A 396 -3.89 7.92 15.20
N GLY A 397 -4.46 7.60 14.05
CA GLY A 397 -3.83 7.75 12.74
C GLY A 397 -3.01 6.54 12.27
N MET A 398 -2.83 5.51 13.10
CA MET A 398 -2.29 4.23 12.65
C MET A 398 -3.30 3.49 11.78
N VAL A 399 -2.80 2.89 10.70
CA VAL A 399 -3.58 2.02 9.80
C VAL A 399 -2.87 0.69 9.69
N PHE A 400 -3.62 -0.41 9.83
CA PHE A 400 -3.07 -1.77 9.80
C PHE A 400 -4.11 -2.81 9.35
N ALA A 401 -3.64 -4.02 9.02
CA ALA A 401 -4.47 -5.16 8.67
C ALA A 401 -5.01 -5.87 9.93
N ASN A 402 -6.30 -6.19 9.92
CA ASN A 402 -6.95 -7.12 10.86
C ASN A 402 -7.30 -8.39 10.10
N GLU A 403 -6.45 -9.41 10.18
CA GLU A 403 -6.39 -10.54 9.27
C GLU A 403 -6.39 -11.94 9.94
N PRO A 404 -7.38 -12.30 10.76
CA PRO A 404 -7.45 -13.67 11.27
C PRO A 404 -7.58 -14.67 10.12
N PHE A 405 -6.70 -15.68 10.14
CA PHE A 405 -6.69 -16.73 9.13
C PHE A 405 -6.34 -18.10 9.71
N VAL A 406 -6.85 -19.15 9.07
CA VAL A 406 -6.53 -20.54 9.39
C VAL A 406 -6.57 -21.38 8.11
N VAL A 407 -5.69 -22.38 8.03
CA VAL A 407 -5.60 -23.31 6.90
C VAL A 407 -5.60 -24.75 7.40
N PHE A 408 -6.42 -25.59 6.78
CA PHE A 408 -6.49 -27.03 6.96
C PHE A 408 -6.10 -27.73 5.65
N PRO A 409 -4.78 -28.04 5.46
CA PRO A 409 -4.30 -28.60 4.21
C PRO A 409 -4.96 -29.91 3.81
N GLU A 410 -5.21 -30.79 4.79
CA GLU A 410 -5.85 -32.10 4.58
C GLU A 410 -7.32 -31.99 4.17
N GLU A 411 -7.97 -30.85 4.44
CA GLU A 411 -9.35 -30.56 4.06
C GLU A 411 -9.43 -29.69 2.78
N ASN A 412 -8.29 -29.28 2.20
CA ASN A 412 -8.24 -28.28 1.12
C ASN A 412 -9.06 -27.01 1.47
N LEU A 413 -8.98 -26.59 2.72
CA LEU A 413 -9.76 -25.48 3.26
C LEU A 413 -8.84 -24.43 3.89
N GLY A 414 -8.90 -23.22 3.39
CA GLY A 414 -8.33 -22.02 4.01
C GLY A 414 -9.40 -20.95 4.16
N VAL A 415 -9.34 -20.22 5.23
CA VAL A 415 -10.21 -19.06 5.51
C VAL A 415 -9.35 -17.91 5.99
N ARG A 416 -9.58 -16.72 5.42
CA ARG A 416 -9.08 -15.43 5.91
C ARG A 416 -10.22 -14.42 5.87
N VAL A 417 -10.37 -13.67 6.94
CA VAL A 417 -11.30 -12.54 7.03
C VAL A 417 -10.47 -11.31 7.37
N GLU A 418 -10.38 -10.37 6.44
CA GLU A 418 -9.46 -9.26 6.58
C GLU A 418 -10.07 -7.94 6.17
N ASP A 419 -9.72 -6.90 6.92
CA ASP A 419 -10.04 -5.52 6.65
C ASP A 419 -8.88 -4.60 7.03
N THR A 420 -8.73 -3.48 6.30
CA THR A 420 -7.83 -2.37 6.66
C THR A 420 -8.49 -1.50 7.72
N ILE A 421 -7.81 -1.34 8.85
CA ILE A 421 -8.33 -0.67 10.06
C ILE A 421 -7.57 0.61 10.37
N LEU A 422 -8.28 1.69 10.60
CA LEU A 422 -7.76 2.96 11.10
C LEU A 422 -8.03 3.08 12.59
N ILE A 423 -7.02 3.41 13.40
CA ILE A 423 -7.21 3.82 14.80
C ILE A 423 -7.67 5.27 14.85
N THR A 424 -8.81 5.51 15.48
CA THR A 424 -9.37 6.83 15.75
C THR A 424 -8.95 7.35 17.14
N HIS A 425 -9.46 8.48 17.57
CA HIS A 425 -9.16 9.01 18.90
C HIS A 425 -9.80 8.22 20.05
N ASP A 426 -10.88 7.50 19.77
CA ASP A 426 -11.74 6.84 20.76
C ASP A 426 -12.00 5.35 20.45
N GLY A 427 -11.45 4.82 19.36
CA GLY A 427 -11.67 3.44 18.93
C GLY A 427 -10.98 3.16 17.61
N CYS A 428 -11.73 2.55 16.68
CA CYS A 428 -11.26 2.25 15.33
C CYS A 428 -12.34 2.44 14.26
N GLU A 429 -11.92 2.54 13.01
CA GLU A 429 -12.76 2.58 11.82
C GLU A 429 -12.33 1.47 10.87
N ASN A 430 -13.25 0.64 10.42
CA ASN A 430 -13.02 -0.28 9.31
C ASN A 430 -13.12 0.51 7.99
N LEU A 431 -11.99 0.74 7.31
CA LEU A 431 -11.93 1.48 6.06
C LEU A 431 -12.57 0.70 4.90
N THR A 432 -12.55 -0.63 4.97
CA THR A 432 -13.07 -1.56 3.97
C THR A 432 -14.47 -2.08 4.32
N ALA A 433 -15.15 -1.42 5.24
CA ALA A 433 -16.54 -1.73 5.59
C ALA A 433 -17.47 -1.71 4.35
N GLY A 434 -18.48 -2.57 4.36
CA GLY A 434 -19.48 -2.70 3.29
C GLY A 434 -19.35 -3.95 2.44
N ILE A 435 -18.32 -4.78 2.66
CA ILE A 435 -18.30 -6.15 2.15
C ILE A 435 -19.23 -6.99 3.03
N PRO A 436 -20.16 -7.80 2.43
CA PRO A 436 -20.94 -8.77 3.15
C PRO A 436 -20.05 -9.75 3.92
N ARG A 437 -20.26 -9.89 5.21
CA ARG A 437 -19.54 -10.82 6.09
C ARG A 437 -20.46 -11.89 6.70
N GLU A 438 -21.79 -11.68 6.68
CA GLU A 438 -22.73 -12.70 7.11
C GLU A 438 -22.88 -13.78 6.04
N VAL A 439 -22.88 -15.04 6.46
CA VAL A 439 -22.98 -16.19 5.54
C VAL A 439 -24.20 -16.08 4.63
N GLU A 440 -25.36 -15.70 5.20
CA GLU A 440 -26.60 -15.54 4.47
C GLU A 440 -26.56 -14.40 3.45
N GLU A 441 -25.84 -13.31 3.76
CA GLU A 441 -25.64 -12.18 2.86
C GLU A 441 -24.73 -12.55 1.69
N ILE A 442 -23.64 -13.28 1.96
CA ILE A 442 -22.72 -13.79 0.93
C ILE A 442 -23.48 -14.72 -0.03
N GLU A 443 -24.20 -15.71 0.52
CA GLU A 443 -24.99 -16.64 -0.29
C GLU A 443 -26.08 -15.92 -1.12
N ALA A 444 -26.72 -14.90 -0.56
CA ALA A 444 -27.72 -14.09 -1.26
C ALA A 444 -27.09 -13.21 -2.36
N LEU A 445 -25.91 -12.65 -2.10
CA LEU A 445 -25.17 -11.84 -3.08
C LEU A 445 -24.75 -12.69 -4.29
N MET A 446 -24.22 -13.89 -4.05
CA MET A 446 -23.72 -14.79 -5.10
C MET A 446 -24.82 -15.35 -6.02
N LYS A 447 -26.10 -15.28 -5.61
CA LYS A 447 -27.25 -15.60 -6.48
C LYS A 447 -27.50 -14.53 -7.55
N LYS A 448 -27.00 -13.30 -7.34
CA LYS A 448 -27.15 -12.20 -8.30
C LYS A 448 -26.15 -12.38 -9.45
N PRO A 449 -26.53 -12.09 -10.71
CA PRO A 449 -25.59 -12.15 -11.81
C PRO A 449 -24.52 -11.07 -11.67
N GLY A 450 -23.26 -11.43 -11.86
CA GLY A 450 -22.14 -10.49 -12.00
C GLY A 450 -21.90 -10.09 -13.46
N ILE A 451 -20.90 -9.24 -13.67
CA ILE A 451 -20.59 -8.70 -15.01
C ILE A 451 -20.26 -9.80 -16.02
N ILE A 452 -19.55 -10.86 -15.61
CA ILE A 452 -19.19 -11.99 -16.49
C ILE A 452 -20.46 -12.69 -16.99
N GLN A 453 -21.45 -12.94 -16.14
CA GLN A 453 -22.71 -13.59 -16.55
C GLN A 453 -23.54 -12.68 -17.47
N VAL A 454 -23.49 -11.38 -17.26
CA VAL A 454 -24.16 -10.38 -18.13
C VAL A 454 -23.51 -10.38 -19.51
N LEU A 455 -22.17 -10.37 -19.58
CA LEU A 455 -21.43 -10.41 -20.85
C LEU A 455 -21.65 -11.72 -21.62
N LYS A 456 -21.65 -12.88 -20.92
CA LYS A 456 -21.99 -14.18 -21.54
C LYS A 456 -23.39 -14.19 -22.16
N LYS A 457 -24.40 -13.63 -21.48
CA LYS A 457 -25.76 -13.53 -22.01
C LYS A 457 -25.87 -12.62 -23.23
N SER A 458 -25.04 -11.61 -23.35
CA SER A 458 -25.00 -10.68 -24.49
C SER A 458 -24.13 -11.19 -25.66
N GLY A 459 -23.49 -12.34 -25.54
CA GLY A 459 -22.59 -12.90 -26.57
C GLY A 459 -21.25 -12.16 -26.68
N LEU A 460 -20.88 -11.40 -25.65
CA LEU A 460 -19.64 -10.60 -25.59
C LEU A 460 -18.52 -11.29 -24.80
N TYR A 461 -18.73 -12.56 -24.37
CA TYR A 461 -17.78 -13.35 -23.58
C TYR A 461 -17.79 -14.79 -24.05
#